data_132d8b910abe25f00feff6b0be9c5cb1
#
_entry.id   132d8b910abe25f00feff6b0be9c5cb1
#
_cell.length_a   1.000
_cell.length_b   1.000
_cell.length_c   1.000
_cell.angle_alpha   90.00
_cell.angle_beta   90.00
_cell.angle_gamma   90.00
#
_symmetry.space_group_name_H-M   'P 1'
#
loop_
_entity.id
_entity.type
_entity.pdbx_description
1 polymer ?
#
loop_
_entity_poly.entity_id
_entity_poly.type
_entity_poly.pdbx_seq_one_letter_code
_entity_poly.pdbx_strand_id
1 'polypeptide(L)'
;MHSEIIMNKEYAGVNPVQFGYESCEKSHGFGPATRTHWLFHFVVSGKGVFQINGKQYALSGGMMFVIPPFVETYYEADSDDPWEYIWVGFTGTPPLQLGDYYDIPGALHIFQHMKACHELHNGKTEFILAQLWELFSFLMEENRTKENPVDRVLNLIHSQYMTPLTVQQMADSVHLERTYFSKVFSEKMGGSPQQYLIEYRMNQAKKFLRLGYSVTTTATSVGYSDIYIFSKIFKQRFGEAPSHYQKTAIGVSK
;
A
#
# COMPACT_ATOMS: atom_id res chain seq x y z
N MET A 1 20.80 23.35 -9.06
CA MET A 1 20.36 21.93 -8.90
C MET A 1 21.11 21.29 -7.75
N HIS A 2 20.40 20.64 -6.83
CA HIS A 2 20.98 19.78 -5.81
C HIS A 2 20.39 18.38 -5.99
N SER A 3 21.25 17.36 -6.10
CA SER A 3 20.81 15.96 -6.33
C SER A 3 21.66 15.01 -5.49
N GLU A 4 21.03 14.06 -4.84
CA GLU A 4 21.67 12.96 -4.12
C GLU A 4 21.22 11.61 -4.69
N ILE A 5 22.19 10.70 -4.85
CA ILE A 5 21.94 9.29 -5.11
C ILE A 5 21.70 8.60 -3.78
N ILE A 6 20.57 7.91 -3.65
CA ILE A 6 20.20 7.13 -2.48
C ILE A 6 20.58 5.68 -2.72
N MET A 7 21.22 5.04 -1.73
CA MET A 7 21.57 3.64 -1.84
C MET A 7 20.32 2.77 -1.85
N ASN A 8 20.11 2.03 -2.94
CA ASN A 8 19.06 1.01 -3.01
C ASN A 8 19.47 -0.18 -2.12
N LYS A 9 18.68 -0.47 -1.09
CA LYS A 9 18.90 -1.60 -0.17
C LYS A 9 18.03 -2.82 -0.45
N GLU A 10 17.33 -2.82 -1.61
CA GLU A 10 16.51 -3.93 -2.08
C GLU A 10 15.43 -4.37 -1.07
N TYR A 11 14.85 -3.42 -0.34
CA TYR A 11 13.72 -3.70 0.54
C TYR A 11 12.53 -4.24 -0.28
N ALA A 12 11.74 -5.11 0.32
CA ALA A 12 10.51 -5.58 -0.29
C ALA A 12 9.54 -4.40 -0.52
N GLY A 13 9.15 -4.18 -1.78
CA GLY A 13 8.23 -3.13 -2.17
C GLY A 13 8.91 -1.92 -2.83
N VAL A 14 8.99 -0.80 -2.13
CA VAL A 14 9.51 0.47 -2.66
C VAL A 14 10.93 0.75 -2.16
N ASN A 15 11.81 1.19 -3.06
CA ASN A 15 13.18 1.56 -2.74
C ASN A 15 13.52 2.93 -3.34
N PRO A 16 13.87 3.95 -2.54
CA PRO A 16 14.35 5.21 -3.05
C PRO A 16 15.69 5.04 -3.76
N VAL A 17 15.90 5.79 -4.84
CA VAL A 17 17.15 5.74 -5.63
C VAL A 17 17.79 7.11 -5.81
N GLN A 18 17.00 8.18 -5.75
CA GLN A 18 17.50 9.54 -5.85
C GLN A 18 16.54 10.53 -5.19
N PHE A 19 17.08 11.66 -4.79
CA PHE A 19 16.36 12.80 -4.25
C PHE A 19 17.07 14.09 -4.67
N GLY A 20 16.31 15.16 -4.86
CA GLY A 20 16.90 16.45 -5.12
C GLY A 20 15.88 17.59 -5.20
N TYR A 21 16.40 18.80 -5.41
CA TYR A 21 15.60 20.00 -5.61
C TYR A 21 16.33 21.01 -6.50
N GLU A 22 15.57 21.85 -7.16
CA GLU A 22 16.10 22.87 -8.05
C GLU A 22 15.14 24.04 -8.17
N SER A 23 15.70 25.28 -8.14
CA SER A 23 15.04 26.45 -8.65
C SER A 23 15.47 26.60 -10.11
N CYS A 24 14.53 26.38 -11.02
CA CYS A 24 14.83 26.30 -12.44
C CYS A 24 15.08 27.68 -13.06
N GLU A 25 15.94 27.71 -14.05
CA GLU A 25 16.04 28.86 -14.96
C GLU A 25 14.81 28.91 -15.89
N LYS A 26 14.60 30.07 -16.52
CA LYS A 26 13.56 30.26 -17.52
C LYS A 26 13.67 29.23 -18.65
N SER A 27 12.54 28.63 -18.99
CA SER A 27 12.46 27.60 -20.03
C SER A 27 13.42 26.41 -19.82
N HIS A 28 13.85 26.18 -18.58
CA HIS A 28 14.61 24.98 -18.24
C HIS A 28 13.75 23.74 -18.46
N GLY A 29 14.13 22.90 -19.42
CA GLY A 29 13.38 21.71 -19.79
C GLY A 29 14.21 20.43 -19.71
N PHE A 30 13.54 19.30 -19.61
CA PHE A 30 14.15 17.99 -19.70
C PHE A 30 13.28 17.02 -20.51
N GLY A 31 13.90 16.36 -21.45
CA GLY A 31 13.25 15.39 -22.33
C GLY A 31 13.18 15.87 -23.78
N PRO A 32 12.46 15.15 -24.68
CA PRO A 32 11.81 13.85 -24.40
C PRO A 32 12.79 12.78 -23.90
N ALA A 33 12.45 12.11 -22.81
CA ALA A 33 13.30 11.06 -22.23
C ALA A 33 12.48 10.03 -21.45
N THR A 34 13.07 8.84 -21.27
CA THR A 34 12.52 7.79 -20.41
C THR A 34 13.39 7.58 -19.17
N ARG A 35 12.81 7.02 -18.12
CA ARG A 35 13.49 6.63 -16.89
C ARG A 35 13.27 5.15 -16.58
N THR A 36 14.15 4.53 -15.83
CA THR A 36 14.01 3.12 -15.40
C THR A 36 13.30 2.98 -14.05
N HIS A 37 12.92 4.08 -13.43
CA HIS A 37 12.33 4.16 -12.11
C HIS A 37 11.22 5.23 -12.09
N TRP A 38 10.37 5.17 -11.09
CA TRP A 38 9.38 6.21 -10.81
C TRP A 38 10.07 7.49 -10.36
N LEU A 39 9.53 8.64 -10.78
CA LEU A 39 10.03 9.93 -10.34
C LEU A 39 8.84 10.85 -10.08
N PHE A 40 8.77 11.38 -8.86
CA PHE A 40 7.81 12.39 -8.45
C PHE A 40 8.49 13.75 -8.42
N HIS A 41 7.89 14.74 -9.05
CA HIS A 41 8.29 16.14 -8.95
C HIS A 41 7.17 16.93 -8.31
N PHE A 42 7.43 17.53 -7.17
CA PHE A 42 6.51 18.44 -6.50
C PHE A 42 6.92 19.89 -6.79
N VAL A 43 6.04 20.65 -7.41
CA VAL A 43 6.25 22.07 -7.70
C VAL A 43 6.02 22.87 -6.43
N VAL A 44 7.08 23.50 -5.91
CA VAL A 44 7.02 24.32 -4.69
C VAL A 44 6.43 25.68 -4.98
N SER A 45 6.87 26.31 -6.07
CA SER A 45 6.42 27.63 -6.55
C SER A 45 6.64 27.75 -8.06
N GLY A 46 6.12 28.82 -8.66
CA GLY A 46 6.20 29.04 -10.09
C GLY A 46 5.29 28.09 -10.88
N LYS A 47 5.55 27.96 -12.18
CA LYS A 47 4.72 27.15 -13.08
C LYS A 47 5.53 26.57 -14.23
N GLY A 48 4.93 25.63 -14.97
CA GLY A 48 5.52 24.99 -16.13
C GLY A 48 4.57 24.02 -16.80
N VAL A 49 5.09 23.26 -17.75
CA VAL A 49 4.33 22.25 -18.49
C VAL A 49 4.94 20.87 -18.33
N PHE A 50 4.07 19.86 -18.27
CA PHE A 50 4.44 18.44 -18.26
C PHE A 50 3.71 17.70 -19.38
N GLN A 51 4.42 16.88 -20.13
CA GLN A 51 3.89 16.10 -21.24
C GLN A 51 4.13 14.61 -21.03
N ILE A 52 3.09 13.83 -21.20
CA ILE A 52 3.10 12.37 -21.08
C ILE A 52 1.99 11.77 -21.95
N ASN A 53 2.28 10.68 -22.66
CA ASN A 53 1.29 9.94 -23.47
C ASN A 53 0.50 10.85 -24.45
N GLY A 54 1.16 11.83 -25.05
CA GLY A 54 0.52 12.80 -25.98
C GLY A 54 -0.39 13.84 -25.32
N LYS A 55 -0.46 13.88 -23.99
CA LYS A 55 -1.19 14.88 -23.22
C LYS A 55 -0.22 15.92 -22.67
N GLN A 56 -0.70 17.15 -22.51
CA GLN A 56 0.04 18.24 -21.88
C GLN A 56 -0.76 18.80 -20.71
N TYR A 57 -0.07 19.02 -19.59
CA TYR A 57 -0.62 19.55 -18.36
C TYR A 57 0.13 20.84 -17.99
N ALA A 58 -0.61 21.91 -17.70
CA ALA A 58 -0.08 23.10 -17.08
C ALA A 58 -0.07 22.91 -15.56
N LEU A 59 1.07 23.05 -14.94
CA LEU A 59 1.28 22.78 -13.51
C LEU A 59 1.82 24.03 -12.81
N SER A 60 1.49 24.19 -11.54
CA SER A 60 1.90 25.31 -10.70
C SER A 60 2.20 24.87 -9.27
N GLY A 61 2.65 25.80 -8.43
CA GLY A 61 2.94 25.53 -7.01
C GLY A 61 1.82 24.79 -6.29
N GLY A 62 2.16 23.76 -5.54
CA GLY A 62 1.25 22.84 -4.87
C GLY A 62 0.88 21.59 -5.66
N MET A 63 1.31 21.50 -6.93
CA MET A 63 1.04 20.34 -7.78
C MET A 63 2.24 19.41 -7.86
N MET A 64 1.98 18.12 -8.04
CA MET A 64 2.99 17.07 -8.22
C MET A 64 2.73 16.35 -9.54
N PHE A 65 3.76 16.16 -10.37
CA PHE A 65 3.68 15.29 -11.53
C PHE A 65 4.46 14.01 -11.37
N VAL A 66 3.99 12.97 -12.05
CA VAL A 66 4.46 11.59 -11.94
C VAL A 66 5.07 11.14 -13.25
N ILE A 67 6.32 10.71 -13.20
CA ILE A 67 7.03 10.09 -14.32
C ILE A 67 7.12 8.59 -14.05
N PRO A 68 6.35 7.75 -14.78
CA PRO A 68 6.45 6.30 -14.66
C PRO A 68 7.72 5.75 -15.30
N PRO A 69 8.20 4.57 -14.87
CA PRO A 69 9.30 3.90 -15.54
C PRO A 69 8.93 3.52 -16.98
N PHE A 70 9.91 3.66 -17.89
CA PHE A 70 9.82 3.30 -19.31
C PHE A 70 8.78 4.08 -20.14
N VAL A 71 8.25 5.19 -19.61
CA VAL A 71 7.34 6.10 -20.33
C VAL A 71 8.12 7.34 -20.75
N GLU A 72 7.96 7.74 -22.03
CA GLU A 72 8.56 8.97 -22.53
C GLU A 72 7.80 10.19 -21.98
N THR A 73 8.55 11.13 -21.45
CA THR A 73 8.02 12.37 -20.87
C THR A 73 8.87 13.57 -21.23
N TYR A 74 8.26 14.75 -21.24
CA TYR A 74 8.91 16.04 -21.35
C TYR A 74 8.33 16.99 -20.31
N TYR A 75 9.15 17.86 -19.74
CA TYR A 75 8.69 18.94 -18.89
C TYR A 75 9.57 20.17 -19.04
N GLU A 76 8.98 21.35 -18.85
CA GLU A 76 9.64 22.65 -19.05
C GLU A 76 9.09 23.69 -18.09
N ALA A 77 9.99 24.44 -17.45
CA ALA A 77 9.66 25.60 -16.64
C ALA A 77 9.14 26.77 -17.50
N ASP A 78 8.23 27.54 -16.97
CA ASP A 78 7.69 28.73 -17.65
C ASP A 78 8.80 29.77 -17.90
N SER A 79 8.65 30.57 -18.98
CA SER A 79 9.61 31.58 -19.37
C SER A 79 9.58 32.84 -18.49
N ASP A 80 8.48 33.11 -17.81
CA ASP A 80 8.30 34.32 -16.99
C ASP A 80 8.29 34.00 -15.47
N ASP A 81 7.73 32.86 -15.10
CA ASP A 81 7.58 32.40 -13.72
C ASP A 81 8.04 30.95 -13.58
N PRO A 82 9.36 30.69 -13.77
CA PRO A 82 9.91 29.33 -13.74
C PRO A 82 9.73 28.70 -12.38
N TRP A 83 9.42 27.40 -12.37
CA TRP A 83 9.16 26.67 -11.15
C TRP A 83 10.41 26.36 -10.33
N GLU A 84 10.21 26.26 -9.01
CA GLU A 84 11.04 25.49 -8.10
C GLU A 84 10.36 24.15 -7.84
N TYR A 85 11.11 23.05 -7.90
CA TYR A 85 10.58 21.74 -7.57
C TYR A 85 11.51 20.92 -6.67
N ILE A 86 10.90 19.96 -5.99
CA ILE A 86 11.59 18.90 -5.25
C ILE A 86 11.20 17.60 -5.90
N TRP A 87 12.18 16.70 -6.14
CA TRP A 87 11.90 15.39 -6.72
C TRP A 87 12.42 14.26 -5.85
N VAL A 88 11.76 13.11 -5.97
CA VAL A 88 12.18 11.84 -5.40
C VAL A 88 11.97 10.72 -6.39
N GLY A 89 13.01 9.93 -6.62
CA GLY A 89 12.97 8.75 -7.48
C GLY A 89 12.99 7.46 -6.67
N PHE A 90 12.24 6.46 -7.13
CA PHE A 90 12.17 5.16 -6.45
C PHE A 90 11.89 4.02 -7.43
N THR A 91 12.32 2.80 -7.08
CA THR A 91 11.98 1.55 -7.76
C THR A 91 10.94 0.76 -6.98
N GLY A 92 10.36 -0.27 -7.62
CA GLY A 92 9.33 -1.13 -7.01
C GLY A 92 7.92 -0.74 -7.40
N THR A 93 6.92 -1.29 -6.70
CA THR A 93 5.51 -1.12 -7.01
C THR A 93 4.86 -0.18 -5.99
N PRO A 94 4.33 0.97 -6.43
CA PRO A 94 3.53 1.83 -5.56
C PRO A 94 2.32 1.08 -4.99
N PRO A 95 1.89 1.40 -3.74
CA PRO A 95 0.76 0.71 -3.11
C PRO A 95 -0.61 1.15 -3.64
N LEU A 96 -0.64 2.09 -4.59
CA LEU A 96 -1.85 2.60 -5.24
C LEU A 96 -1.61 2.82 -6.74
N GLN A 97 -2.69 2.85 -7.51
CA GLN A 97 -2.62 3.26 -8.92
C GLN A 97 -2.38 4.77 -8.99
N LEU A 98 -1.33 5.18 -9.69
CA LEU A 98 -0.94 6.58 -9.82
C LEU A 98 -1.54 7.21 -11.08
N GLY A 99 -1.96 8.48 -10.95
CA GLY A 99 -2.31 9.36 -12.06
C GLY A 99 -1.09 10.06 -12.67
N ASP A 100 -1.32 10.84 -13.71
CA ASP A 100 -0.25 11.61 -14.37
C ASP A 100 0.22 12.81 -13.50
N TYR A 101 -0.70 13.42 -12.74
CA TYR A 101 -0.42 14.50 -11.80
C TYR A 101 -1.44 14.57 -10.66
N TYR A 102 -1.14 15.36 -9.63
CA TYR A 102 -1.98 15.62 -8.46
C TYR A 102 -1.90 17.10 -8.07
N ASP A 103 -3.03 17.68 -7.66
CA ASP A 103 -3.10 18.98 -6.99
C ASP A 103 -3.18 18.71 -5.47
N ILE A 104 -2.05 18.85 -4.80
CA ILE A 104 -1.86 18.42 -3.40
C ILE A 104 -1.01 19.43 -2.60
N PRO A 105 -1.44 20.68 -2.48
CA PRO A 105 -0.65 21.70 -1.77
C PRO A 105 -0.35 21.30 -0.31
N GLY A 106 -1.24 20.51 0.30
CA GLY A 106 -1.03 19.96 1.65
C GLY A 106 0.18 19.04 1.79
N ALA A 107 0.69 18.45 0.70
CA ALA A 107 1.86 17.58 0.73
C ALA A 107 3.22 18.32 0.76
N LEU A 108 3.23 19.65 0.66
CA LEU A 108 4.46 20.47 0.65
C LEU A 108 5.40 20.13 1.81
N HIS A 109 4.84 19.94 3.02
CA HIS A 109 5.64 19.64 4.21
C HIS A 109 6.43 18.34 4.09
N ILE A 110 5.90 17.32 3.41
CA ILE A 110 6.55 16.02 3.18
C ILE A 110 7.80 16.23 2.32
N PHE A 111 7.66 16.95 1.19
CA PHE A 111 8.77 17.23 0.28
C PHE A 111 9.81 18.16 0.90
N GLN A 112 9.38 19.17 1.67
CA GLN A 112 10.31 20.03 2.40
C GLN A 112 11.09 19.24 3.45
N HIS A 113 10.46 18.30 4.16
CA HIS A 113 11.12 17.46 5.13
C HIS A 113 12.18 16.55 4.49
N MET A 114 11.98 16.08 3.27
CA MET A 114 12.99 15.32 2.53
C MET A 114 14.33 16.07 2.42
N LYS A 115 14.33 17.42 2.41
CA LYS A 115 15.57 18.22 2.36
C LYS A 115 16.49 17.95 3.56
N ALA A 116 15.96 17.55 4.72
CA ALA A 116 16.76 17.20 5.89
C ALA A 116 17.62 15.93 5.68
N CYS A 117 17.39 15.17 4.60
CA CYS A 117 18.22 14.02 4.23
C CYS A 117 19.71 14.38 4.07
N HIS A 118 20.03 15.63 3.70
CA HIS A 118 21.42 16.09 3.55
C HIS A 118 22.23 16.02 4.84
N GLU A 119 21.58 16.27 5.97
CA GLU A 119 22.20 16.29 7.29
C GLU A 119 22.51 14.89 7.81
N LEU A 120 21.96 13.86 7.18
CA LEU A 120 22.14 12.48 7.60
C LEU A 120 23.42 11.88 7.01
N HIS A 121 24.24 11.28 7.86
CA HIS A 121 25.40 10.49 7.43
C HIS A 121 25.01 9.03 7.14
N ASN A 122 24.11 8.49 7.95
CA ASN A 122 23.57 7.13 7.81
C ASN A 122 22.03 7.20 7.80
N GLY A 123 21.37 6.17 7.25
CA GLY A 123 19.91 6.09 7.28
C GLY A 123 19.19 6.94 6.24
N LYS A 124 19.88 7.51 5.24
CA LYS A 124 19.24 8.30 4.17
C LYS A 124 18.16 7.52 3.43
N THR A 125 18.42 6.25 3.13
CA THR A 125 17.45 5.37 2.45
C THR A 125 16.18 5.22 3.27
N GLU A 126 16.30 4.91 4.55
CA GLU A 126 15.17 4.72 5.47
C GLU A 126 14.41 6.04 5.68
N PHE A 127 15.12 7.14 5.77
CA PHE A 127 14.52 8.46 5.92
C PHE A 127 13.66 8.83 4.70
N ILE A 128 14.19 8.73 3.48
CA ILE A 128 13.44 9.03 2.26
C ILE A 128 12.33 8.00 2.05
N LEU A 129 12.56 6.73 2.40
CA LEU A 129 11.51 5.70 2.34
C LEU A 129 10.32 6.02 3.28
N ALA A 130 10.60 6.52 4.48
CA ALA A 130 9.55 6.96 5.41
C ALA A 130 8.71 8.11 4.81
N GLN A 131 9.36 9.10 4.19
CA GLN A 131 8.67 10.20 3.53
C GLN A 131 7.86 9.74 2.30
N LEU A 132 8.34 8.76 1.53
CA LEU A 132 7.57 8.16 0.44
C LEU A 132 6.30 7.46 0.96
N TRP A 133 6.38 6.73 2.08
CA TRP A 133 5.21 6.09 2.67
C TRP A 133 4.22 7.12 3.25
N GLU A 134 4.70 8.22 3.83
CA GLU A 134 3.86 9.33 4.25
C GLU A 134 3.12 9.95 3.05
N LEU A 135 3.83 10.18 1.93
CA LEU A 135 3.23 10.68 0.69
C LEU A 135 2.19 9.71 0.11
N PHE A 136 2.48 8.40 0.08
CA PHE A 136 1.49 7.41 -0.38
C PHE A 136 0.25 7.40 0.52
N SER A 137 0.42 7.49 1.84
CA SER A 137 -0.70 7.61 2.78
C SER A 137 -1.53 8.87 2.49
N PHE A 138 -0.87 10.00 2.26
CA PHE A 138 -1.53 11.25 1.89
C PHE A 138 -2.33 11.11 0.58
N LEU A 139 -1.72 10.55 -0.46
CA LEU A 139 -2.40 10.31 -1.75
C LEU A 139 -3.58 9.34 -1.65
N MET A 140 -3.51 8.33 -0.77
CA MET A 140 -4.62 7.41 -0.51
C MET A 140 -5.79 8.12 0.16
N GLU A 141 -5.54 9.07 1.08
CA GLU A 141 -6.58 9.87 1.73
C GLU A 141 -7.24 10.85 0.74
N GLU A 142 -6.46 11.55 -0.10
CA GLU A 142 -6.98 12.44 -1.13
C GLU A 142 -7.79 11.69 -2.21
N ASN A 143 -7.35 10.47 -2.57
CA ASN A 143 -8.05 9.60 -3.51
C ASN A 143 -9.20 8.80 -2.85
N ARG A 144 -9.66 9.18 -1.69
CA ARG A 144 -10.79 8.53 -1.00
C ARG A 144 -12.08 8.55 -1.84
N THR A 145 -12.10 7.79 -2.92
CA THR A 145 -13.35 7.19 -3.40
C THR A 145 -13.83 6.28 -2.26
N LYS A 146 -15.09 6.44 -1.82
CA LYS A 146 -15.72 5.73 -0.71
C LYS A 146 -15.16 4.33 -0.58
N GLU A 147 -14.32 4.10 0.44
CA GLU A 147 -13.72 2.79 0.72
C GLU A 147 -14.86 1.76 0.72
N ASN A 148 -14.72 0.74 -0.11
CA ASN A 148 -15.79 -0.24 -0.27
C ASN A 148 -16.06 -0.90 1.09
N PRO A 149 -17.30 -0.90 1.60
CA PRO A 149 -17.62 -1.49 2.90
C PRO A 149 -17.09 -2.91 3.08
N VAL A 150 -17.00 -3.69 2.00
CA VAL A 150 -16.44 -5.05 2.04
C VAL A 150 -14.95 -5.03 2.39
N ASP A 151 -14.15 -4.11 1.82
CA ASP A 151 -12.70 -4.04 2.08
C ASP A 151 -12.42 -3.67 3.56
N ARG A 152 -13.22 -2.76 4.14
CA ARG A 152 -13.16 -2.44 5.57
C ARG A 152 -13.45 -3.67 6.43
N VAL A 153 -14.47 -4.46 6.06
CA VAL A 153 -14.79 -5.68 6.82
C VAL A 153 -13.73 -6.76 6.63
N LEU A 154 -13.10 -6.88 5.46
CA LEU A 154 -11.96 -7.79 5.27
C LEU A 154 -10.81 -7.42 6.22
N ASN A 155 -10.47 -6.14 6.35
CA ASN A 155 -9.47 -5.67 7.30
C ASN A 155 -9.87 -5.97 8.76
N LEU A 156 -11.15 -5.78 9.12
CA LEU A 156 -11.69 -6.15 10.42
C LEU A 156 -11.53 -7.65 10.69
N ILE A 157 -11.91 -8.51 9.74
CA ILE A 157 -11.74 -9.97 9.86
C ILE A 157 -10.27 -10.31 10.05
N HIS A 158 -9.38 -9.76 9.23
CA HIS A 158 -7.94 -10.06 9.28
C HIS A 158 -7.29 -9.64 10.61
N SER A 159 -7.75 -8.56 11.21
CA SER A 159 -7.22 -8.07 12.49
C SER A 159 -7.86 -8.73 13.73
N GLN A 160 -9.13 -9.14 13.63
CA GLN A 160 -9.92 -9.61 14.77
C GLN A 160 -10.45 -11.05 14.66
N TYR A 161 -9.97 -11.85 13.70
CA TYR A 161 -10.46 -13.22 13.52
C TYR A 161 -10.35 -14.11 14.76
N MET A 162 -9.44 -13.81 15.68
CA MET A 162 -9.24 -14.56 16.93
C MET A 162 -10.34 -14.32 17.97
N THR A 163 -11.09 -13.23 17.83
CA THR A 163 -12.15 -12.85 18.78
C THR A 163 -13.51 -13.34 18.30
N PRO A 164 -14.53 -13.39 19.19
CA PRO A 164 -15.91 -13.62 18.76
C PRO A 164 -16.37 -12.49 17.83
N LEU A 165 -16.38 -12.75 16.54
CA LEU A 165 -16.80 -11.80 15.50
C LEU A 165 -18.04 -12.33 14.80
N THR A 166 -19.15 -11.59 14.91
CA THR A 166 -20.43 -11.95 14.29
C THR A 166 -20.69 -11.16 13.02
N VAL A 167 -21.54 -11.69 12.13
CA VAL A 167 -21.95 -10.97 10.90
C VAL A 167 -22.64 -9.64 11.23
N GLN A 168 -23.36 -9.56 12.36
CA GLN A 168 -23.95 -8.30 12.82
C GLN A 168 -22.88 -7.26 13.12
N GLN A 169 -21.86 -7.61 13.91
CA GLN A 169 -20.75 -6.71 14.21
C GLN A 169 -19.98 -6.27 12.97
N MET A 170 -19.84 -7.16 11.97
CA MET A 170 -19.24 -6.80 10.67
C MET A 170 -20.09 -5.74 9.95
N ALA A 171 -21.41 -5.93 9.90
CA ALA A 171 -22.32 -4.99 9.26
C ALA A 171 -22.35 -3.64 10.00
N ASP A 172 -22.39 -3.65 11.34
CA ASP A 172 -22.37 -2.45 12.19
C ASP A 172 -21.09 -1.62 11.97
N SER A 173 -19.92 -2.28 11.78
CA SER A 173 -18.64 -1.62 11.56
C SER A 173 -18.60 -0.78 10.28
N VAL A 174 -19.49 -1.03 9.34
CA VAL A 174 -19.62 -0.30 8.07
C VAL A 174 -20.95 0.44 7.93
N HIS A 175 -21.72 0.52 9.03
CA HIS A 175 -23.02 1.20 9.10
C HIS A 175 -24.04 0.70 8.07
N LEU A 176 -24.06 -0.61 7.83
CA LEU A 176 -25.00 -1.26 6.93
C LEU A 176 -25.96 -2.19 7.70
N GLU A 177 -27.17 -2.34 7.17
CA GLU A 177 -28.09 -3.37 7.64
C GLU A 177 -27.50 -4.76 7.29
N ARG A 178 -27.64 -5.74 8.21
CA ARG A 178 -27.02 -7.06 8.15
C ARG A 178 -27.34 -7.81 6.84
N THR A 179 -28.58 -7.78 6.39
CA THR A 179 -29.01 -8.51 5.19
C THR A 179 -28.42 -7.88 3.94
N TYR A 180 -28.46 -6.55 3.86
CA TYR A 180 -27.86 -5.80 2.76
C TYR A 180 -26.34 -5.99 2.70
N PHE A 181 -25.66 -5.88 3.86
CA PHE A 181 -24.23 -6.16 3.96
C PHE A 181 -23.87 -7.57 3.48
N SER A 182 -24.62 -8.60 3.95
CA SER A 182 -24.36 -9.99 3.56
C SER A 182 -24.51 -10.22 2.06
N LYS A 183 -25.46 -9.54 1.42
CA LYS A 183 -25.65 -9.57 -0.03
C LYS A 183 -24.46 -8.95 -0.76
N VAL A 184 -24.10 -7.70 -0.43
CA VAL A 184 -22.97 -6.97 -1.05
C VAL A 184 -21.66 -7.72 -0.87
N PHE A 185 -21.44 -8.28 0.33
CA PHE A 185 -20.24 -9.08 0.62
C PHE A 185 -20.20 -10.34 -0.25
N SER A 186 -21.33 -11.06 -0.36
CA SER A 186 -21.41 -12.31 -1.14
C SER A 186 -21.24 -12.07 -2.63
N GLU A 187 -21.76 -10.97 -3.16
CA GLU A 187 -21.59 -10.57 -4.57
C GLU A 187 -20.10 -10.29 -4.89
N LYS A 188 -19.38 -9.65 -3.97
CA LYS A 188 -17.96 -9.33 -4.17
C LYS A 188 -17.03 -10.51 -3.91
N MET A 189 -17.29 -11.31 -2.87
CA MET A 189 -16.38 -12.35 -2.38
C MET A 189 -16.75 -13.76 -2.81
N GLY A 190 -17.92 -13.97 -3.45
CA GLY A 190 -18.39 -15.28 -3.87
C GLY A 190 -18.88 -16.20 -2.74
N GLY A 191 -18.99 -15.68 -1.49
CA GLY A 191 -19.43 -16.44 -0.32
C GLY A 191 -19.86 -15.54 0.83
N SER A 192 -20.58 -16.12 1.81
CA SER A 192 -21.07 -15.33 2.95
C SER A 192 -19.93 -14.82 3.86
N PRO A 193 -20.13 -13.70 4.59
CA PRO A 193 -19.15 -13.19 5.56
C PRO A 193 -18.73 -14.23 6.61
N GLN A 194 -19.69 -15.03 7.08
CA GLN A 194 -19.43 -16.12 8.03
C GLN A 194 -18.53 -17.22 7.45
N GLN A 195 -18.80 -17.62 6.21
CA GLN A 195 -17.97 -18.61 5.51
C GLN A 195 -16.55 -18.10 5.31
N TYR A 196 -16.38 -16.84 4.91
CA TYR A 196 -15.08 -16.21 4.76
C TYR A 196 -14.29 -16.20 6.09
N LEU A 197 -14.92 -15.79 7.20
CA LEU A 197 -14.28 -15.80 8.53
C LEU A 197 -13.83 -17.23 8.92
N ILE A 198 -14.69 -18.23 8.73
CA ILE A 198 -14.34 -19.63 9.02
C ILE A 198 -13.15 -20.07 8.16
N GLU A 199 -13.18 -19.79 6.87
CA GLU A 199 -12.09 -20.13 5.96
C GLU A 199 -10.77 -19.46 6.35
N TYR A 200 -10.81 -18.17 6.67
CA TYR A 200 -9.65 -17.43 7.12
C TYR A 200 -9.05 -18.04 8.40
N ARG A 201 -9.89 -18.35 9.41
CA ARG A 201 -9.48 -19.04 10.64
C ARG A 201 -8.83 -20.39 10.37
N MET A 202 -9.40 -21.20 9.49
CA MET A 202 -8.86 -22.50 9.14
C MET A 202 -7.52 -22.40 8.41
N ASN A 203 -7.35 -21.42 7.56
CA ASN A 203 -6.07 -21.15 6.88
C ASN A 203 -4.98 -20.69 7.87
N GLN A 204 -5.33 -19.87 8.87
CA GLN A 204 -4.40 -19.52 9.95
C GLN A 204 -4.07 -20.74 10.81
N ALA A 205 -5.06 -21.58 11.13
CA ALA A 205 -4.83 -22.82 11.90
C ALA A 205 -3.80 -23.75 11.23
N LYS A 206 -3.84 -23.89 9.89
CA LYS A 206 -2.80 -24.65 9.16
C LYS A 206 -1.41 -24.12 9.41
N LYS A 207 -1.23 -22.80 9.48
CA LYS A 207 0.07 -22.16 9.74
C LYS A 207 0.57 -22.52 11.16
N PHE A 208 -0.29 -22.38 12.18
CA PHE A 208 0.05 -22.72 13.56
C PHE A 208 0.43 -24.21 13.71
N LEU A 209 -0.35 -25.11 13.11
CA LEU A 209 -0.06 -26.54 13.17
C LEU A 209 1.26 -26.90 12.49
N ARG A 210 1.60 -26.25 11.36
CA ARG A 210 2.91 -26.43 10.68
C ARG A 210 4.08 -25.94 11.53
N LEU A 211 3.87 -24.90 12.34
CA LEU A 211 4.86 -24.38 13.28
C LEU A 211 4.98 -25.25 14.55
N GLY A 212 4.20 -26.33 14.69
CA GLY A 212 4.28 -27.25 15.80
C GLY A 212 3.40 -26.91 17.01
N TYR A 213 2.58 -25.87 16.96
CA TYR A 213 1.67 -25.56 18.05
C TYR A 213 0.62 -26.66 18.26
N SER A 214 0.31 -26.96 19.52
CA SER A 214 -0.68 -28.00 19.85
C SER A 214 -2.05 -27.69 19.24
N VAL A 215 -2.85 -28.72 19.01
CA VAL A 215 -4.22 -28.58 18.49
C VAL A 215 -5.07 -27.66 19.39
N THR A 216 -4.92 -27.80 20.72
CA THR A 216 -5.63 -26.93 21.68
C THR A 216 -5.21 -25.48 21.57
N THR A 217 -3.89 -25.23 21.59
CA THR A 217 -3.35 -23.86 21.42
C THR A 217 -3.80 -23.26 20.09
N THR A 218 -3.73 -24.04 19.00
CA THR A 218 -4.18 -23.60 17.68
C THR A 218 -5.66 -23.23 17.67
N ALA A 219 -6.54 -24.09 18.21
CA ALA A 219 -7.98 -23.81 18.26
C ALA A 219 -8.27 -22.48 18.97
N THR A 220 -7.70 -22.27 20.15
CA THR A 220 -7.86 -21.02 20.91
C THR A 220 -7.31 -19.81 20.13
N SER A 221 -6.11 -19.93 19.53
CA SER A 221 -5.46 -18.85 18.77
C SER A 221 -6.21 -18.44 17.51
N VAL A 222 -7.09 -19.30 16.98
CA VAL A 222 -7.93 -18.96 15.82
C VAL A 222 -9.40 -18.70 16.19
N GLY A 223 -9.69 -18.48 17.48
CA GLY A 223 -10.98 -18.03 17.96
C GLY A 223 -12.02 -19.12 18.19
N TYR A 224 -11.58 -20.36 18.52
CA TYR A 224 -12.44 -21.44 18.95
C TYR A 224 -12.19 -21.79 20.41
N SER A 225 -13.18 -21.61 21.24
CA SER A 225 -13.15 -22.07 22.66
C SER A 225 -13.39 -23.58 22.79
N ASP A 226 -14.08 -24.18 21.82
CA ASP A 226 -14.38 -25.60 21.76
C ASP A 226 -13.49 -26.30 20.72
N ILE A 227 -12.60 -27.19 21.21
CA ILE A 227 -11.66 -27.96 20.39
C ILE A 227 -12.38 -29.00 19.50
N TYR A 228 -13.54 -29.51 19.93
CA TYR A 228 -14.30 -30.48 19.12
C TYR A 228 -14.95 -29.80 17.91
N ILE A 229 -15.54 -28.64 18.13
CA ILE A 229 -16.09 -27.82 17.03
C ILE A 229 -14.98 -27.45 16.06
N PHE A 230 -13.84 -26.96 16.56
CA PHE A 230 -12.67 -26.66 15.75
C PHE A 230 -12.22 -27.87 14.91
N SER A 231 -12.02 -29.01 15.55
CA SER A 231 -11.53 -30.23 14.88
C SER A 231 -12.50 -30.76 13.83
N LYS A 232 -13.81 -30.64 14.07
CA LYS A 232 -14.86 -31.00 13.10
C LYS A 232 -14.81 -30.10 11.86
N ILE A 233 -14.73 -28.78 12.04
CA ILE A 233 -14.67 -27.83 10.94
C ILE A 233 -13.37 -28.00 10.15
N PHE A 234 -12.24 -28.17 10.83
CA PHE A 234 -10.93 -28.40 10.20
C PHE A 234 -10.94 -29.66 9.34
N LYS A 235 -11.45 -30.80 9.87
CA LYS A 235 -11.58 -32.04 9.12
C LYS A 235 -12.52 -31.91 7.93
N GLN A 236 -13.65 -31.21 8.09
CA GLN A 236 -14.59 -30.96 6.98
C GLN A 236 -13.93 -30.14 5.86
N ARG A 237 -13.06 -29.19 6.22
CA ARG A 237 -12.42 -28.30 5.23
C ARG A 237 -11.22 -28.93 4.54
N PHE A 238 -10.40 -29.72 5.25
CA PHE A 238 -9.14 -30.24 4.74
C PHE A 238 -9.09 -31.77 4.59
N GLY A 239 -10.16 -32.47 4.90
CA GLY A 239 -10.27 -33.93 4.74
C GLY A 239 -9.67 -34.73 5.87
N GLU A 240 -8.83 -34.13 6.74
CA GLU A 240 -8.14 -34.83 7.83
C GLU A 240 -8.21 -34.06 9.16
N ALA A 241 -8.04 -34.82 10.27
CA ALA A 241 -8.04 -34.21 11.61
C ALA A 241 -6.81 -33.30 11.82
N PRO A 242 -6.93 -32.21 12.65
CA PRO A 242 -5.81 -31.30 12.92
C PRO A 242 -4.56 -32.00 13.46
N SER A 243 -4.73 -33.01 14.32
CA SER A 243 -3.62 -33.79 14.88
C SER A 243 -2.88 -34.65 13.85
N HIS A 244 -3.60 -35.16 12.85
CA HIS A 244 -3.01 -35.90 11.74
C HIS A 244 -2.26 -34.95 10.82
N TYR A 245 -2.91 -33.83 10.40
CA TYR A 245 -2.30 -32.78 9.60
C TYR A 245 -0.99 -32.26 10.23
N GLN A 246 -0.98 -32.04 11.55
CA GLN A 246 0.20 -31.60 12.28
C GLN A 246 1.38 -32.58 12.15
N LYS A 247 1.14 -33.86 12.37
CA LYS A 247 2.18 -34.91 12.29
C LYS A 247 2.79 -34.98 10.88
N THR A 248 1.95 -34.96 9.87
CA THR A 248 2.37 -34.99 8.46
C THR A 248 3.17 -33.75 8.08
N ALA A 249 2.72 -32.56 8.53
CA ALA A 249 3.34 -31.29 8.20
C ALA A 249 4.71 -31.06 8.85
N ILE A 250 4.97 -31.68 10.03
CA ILE A 250 6.24 -31.57 10.76
C ILE A 250 7.23 -32.67 10.35
N GLY A 251 6.83 -33.60 9.45
CA GLY A 251 7.71 -34.68 8.98
C GLY A 251 7.93 -35.82 9.99
N VAL A 252 7.10 -35.94 11.02
CA VAL A 252 7.08 -37.06 11.96
C VAL A 252 6.17 -38.14 11.37
N SER A 253 6.62 -38.78 10.27
CA SER A 253 6.10 -40.07 9.85
C SER A 253 6.74 -41.14 10.76
N LYS A 254 5.89 -42.01 11.36
CA LYS A 254 6.36 -43.24 12.02
C LYS A 254 6.95 -44.17 11.00
#